data_c87a85c6eca0b134c11eced209be7cd5
#
_entry.id   c87a85c6eca0b134c11eced209be7cd5
#
_cell.length_a   1.000
_cell.length_b   1.000
_cell.length_c   1.000
_cell.angle_alpha   90.00
_cell.angle_beta   90.00
_cell.angle_gamma   90.00
#
_symmetry.space_group_name_H-M   'P 1'
#
loop_
_entity.id
_entity.type
_entity.pdbx_description
1 polymer ?
#
loop_
_entity_poly.entity_id
_entity_poly.type
_entity_poly.pdbx_seq_one_letter_code
_entity_poly.pdbx_strand_id
1 'polypeptide(L)'
;MVVEHTSVNPNKALHVGHVRNVILGDVISKILRKGNFNVKVLNYVDDSGLQVADIIVGFKFCDFSEDPPENQKFDHYCGDTVYVKTTEKYETDKQLEQKRHEILKQIEDTTSEIAKMAQIITRRVLSEQLKTIWNLGVFYDCLNFESQIIHSKLWEKIFEKLKSDNQVRLEDSGDNAGCWIIPAEGEDDKILVRSNGVATYIAKDIPYAAWKLGLIEDPFYYKIYSTQRNSQTLY
;
A
#
# COMPACT_ATOMS: atom_id res chain seq x y z
N MET A 1 -0.83 -22.19 -3.47
CA MET A 1 -1.74 -21.22 -4.15
C MET A 1 -1.82 -19.96 -3.30
N VAL A 2 -1.81 -18.78 -3.91
CA VAL A 2 -1.94 -17.50 -3.19
C VAL A 2 -3.27 -16.87 -3.57
N VAL A 3 -4.02 -16.39 -2.59
CA VAL A 3 -5.22 -15.57 -2.77
C VAL A 3 -4.96 -14.26 -2.06
N GLU A 4 -4.96 -13.17 -2.83
CA GLU A 4 -4.87 -11.82 -2.29
C GLU A 4 -6.21 -11.13 -2.43
N HIS A 5 -6.69 -10.54 -1.36
CA HIS A 5 -7.96 -9.82 -1.37
C HIS A 5 -7.97 -8.69 -0.34
N THR A 6 -9.04 -7.92 -0.32
CA THR A 6 -9.25 -6.74 0.50
C THR A 6 -8.49 -5.54 -0.05
N SER A 7 -7.17 -5.43 0.15
CA SER A 7 -6.31 -4.36 -0.40
C SER A 7 -6.89 -2.96 -0.19
N VAL A 8 -7.25 -2.66 1.06
CA VAL A 8 -7.86 -1.37 1.44
C VAL A 8 -6.82 -0.50 2.11
N ASN A 9 -6.72 0.75 1.66
CA ASN A 9 -5.80 1.72 2.23
C ASN A 9 -6.13 1.99 3.70
N PRO A 10 -5.14 2.01 4.61
CA PRO A 10 -5.35 2.22 6.03
C PRO A 10 -5.50 3.71 6.38
N ASN A 11 -6.50 4.37 5.79
CA ASN A 11 -6.77 5.79 5.96
C ASN A 11 -8.20 6.10 6.43
N LYS A 12 -9.10 5.12 6.38
CA LYS A 12 -10.51 5.27 6.74
C LYS A 12 -11.17 3.95 7.12
N ALA A 13 -12.38 4.02 7.65
CA ALA A 13 -13.20 2.86 7.93
C ALA A 13 -13.60 2.09 6.65
N LEU A 14 -13.87 0.80 6.82
CA LEU A 14 -14.38 -0.04 5.74
C LEU A 14 -15.81 0.37 5.37
N HIS A 15 -16.09 0.51 4.09
CA HIS A 15 -17.45 0.63 3.57
C HIS A 15 -17.92 -0.69 2.93
N VAL A 16 -19.21 -0.76 2.59
CA VAL A 16 -19.85 -1.98 2.06
C VAL A 16 -19.13 -2.57 0.83
N GLY A 17 -18.57 -1.73 -0.04
CA GLY A 17 -17.77 -2.19 -1.18
C GLY A 17 -16.49 -2.92 -0.78
N HIS A 18 -15.82 -2.45 0.29
CA HIS A 18 -14.65 -3.14 0.86
C HIS A 18 -15.06 -4.49 1.48
N VAL A 19 -16.15 -4.50 2.24
CA VAL A 19 -16.68 -5.73 2.87
C VAL A 19 -17.04 -6.76 1.82
N ARG A 20 -17.61 -6.36 0.69
CA ARG A 20 -17.87 -7.26 -0.45
C ARG A 20 -16.59 -7.96 -0.93
N ASN A 21 -15.48 -7.23 -1.10
CA ASN A 21 -14.21 -7.81 -1.52
C ASN A 21 -13.63 -8.75 -0.46
N VAL A 22 -13.77 -8.40 0.82
CA VAL A 22 -13.37 -9.25 1.95
C VAL A 22 -14.09 -10.58 1.90
N ILE A 23 -15.43 -10.57 1.79
CA ILE A 23 -16.26 -11.78 1.80
C ILE A 23 -15.99 -12.62 0.54
N LEU A 24 -15.88 -11.99 -0.64
CA LEU A 24 -15.59 -12.70 -1.88
C LEU A 24 -14.24 -13.45 -1.80
N GLY A 25 -13.19 -12.77 -1.33
CA GLY A 25 -11.87 -13.38 -1.19
C GLY A 25 -11.84 -14.52 -0.15
N ASP A 26 -12.54 -14.35 0.97
CA ASP A 26 -12.68 -15.38 1.99
C ASP A 26 -13.41 -16.63 1.46
N VAL A 27 -14.53 -16.45 0.76
CA VAL A 27 -15.29 -17.56 0.15
C VAL A 27 -14.44 -18.30 -0.87
N ILE A 28 -13.73 -17.60 -1.76
CA ILE A 28 -12.82 -18.23 -2.74
C ILE A 28 -11.74 -19.02 -2.01
N SER A 29 -11.13 -18.45 -0.98
CA SER A 29 -10.08 -19.10 -0.19
C SER A 29 -10.58 -20.37 0.49
N LYS A 30 -11.80 -20.35 1.05
CA LYS A 30 -12.44 -21.49 1.69
C LYS A 30 -12.78 -22.58 0.68
N ILE A 31 -13.29 -22.23 -0.51
CA ILE A 31 -13.58 -23.20 -1.59
C ILE A 31 -12.29 -23.90 -2.03
N LEU A 32 -11.22 -23.15 -2.26
CA LEU A 32 -9.93 -23.71 -2.67
C LEU A 32 -9.35 -24.65 -1.59
N ARG A 33 -9.41 -24.25 -0.31
CA ARG A 33 -9.00 -25.11 0.81
C ARG A 33 -9.82 -26.38 0.89
N LYS A 34 -11.14 -26.31 0.64
CA LYS A 34 -12.02 -27.47 0.57
C LYS A 34 -11.68 -28.40 -0.59
N GLY A 35 -11.15 -27.86 -1.68
CA GLY A 35 -10.59 -28.61 -2.81
C GLY A 35 -9.18 -29.18 -2.56
N ASN A 36 -8.71 -29.19 -1.31
CA ASN A 36 -7.37 -29.67 -0.89
C ASN A 36 -6.18 -28.86 -1.45
N PHE A 37 -6.40 -27.60 -1.86
CA PHE A 37 -5.29 -26.73 -2.18
C PHE A 37 -4.67 -26.13 -0.92
N ASN A 38 -3.35 -26.06 -0.86
CA ASN A 38 -2.64 -25.28 0.15
C ASN A 38 -2.75 -23.80 -0.24
N VAL A 39 -3.61 -23.07 0.48
CA VAL A 39 -3.93 -21.66 0.19
C VAL A 39 -3.34 -20.75 1.23
N LYS A 40 -2.58 -19.75 0.79
CA LYS A 40 -2.12 -18.62 1.58
C LYS A 40 -2.96 -17.39 1.23
N VAL A 41 -3.50 -16.74 2.24
CA VAL A 41 -4.36 -15.55 2.09
C VAL A 41 -3.58 -14.32 2.47
N LEU A 42 -3.44 -13.40 1.54
CA LEU A 42 -2.70 -12.16 1.71
C LEU A 42 -3.64 -10.95 1.70
N ASN A 43 -3.26 -9.91 2.43
CA ASN A 43 -3.86 -8.59 2.31
C ASN A 43 -2.74 -7.56 2.09
N TYR A 44 -2.81 -6.83 0.98
CA TYR A 44 -1.91 -5.73 0.67
C TYR A 44 -2.37 -4.46 1.38
N VAL A 45 -1.45 -3.79 2.04
CA VAL A 45 -1.71 -2.59 2.84
C VAL A 45 -0.87 -1.44 2.28
N ASP A 46 -1.52 -0.52 1.57
CA ASP A 46 -0.89 0.72 1.08
C ASP A 46 -0.77 1.73 2.24
N ASP A 47 0.35 1.66 2.94
CA ASP A 47 0.66 2.50 4.10
C ASP A 47 1.57 3.69 3.77
N SER A 48 1.87 3.94 2.50
CA SER A 48 2.79 4.98 2.04
C SER A 48 2.17 5.98 1.06
N GLY A 49 0.87 5.88 0.78
CA GLY A 49 0.18 6.65 -0.24
C GLY A 49 -0.19 8.09 0.17
N LEU A 50 -0.65 8.87 -0.83
CA LEU A 50 -1.10 10.27 -0.66
C LEU A 50 -2.17 10.44 0.43
N GLN A 51 -3.04 9.46 0.61
CA GLN A 51 -4.13 9.54 1.59
C GLN A 51 -3.61 9.53 3.03
N VAL A 52 -2.48 8.85 3.28
CA VAL A 52 -1.79 8.88 4.58
C VAL A 52 -1.17 10.25 4.79
N ALA A 53 -0.56 10.82 3.74
CA ALA A 53 -0.02 12.19 3.81
C ALA A 53 -1.11 13.21 4.15
N ASP A 54 -2.33 13.08 3.60
CA ASP A 54 -3.45 13.97 3.90
C ASP A 54 -3.86 13.96 5.38
N ILE A 55 -3.87 12.78 6.00
CA ILE A 55 -4.16 12.65 7.44
C ILE A 55 -3.06 13.34 8.26
N ILE A 56 -1.79 13.16 7.90
CA ILE A 56 -0.67 13.78 8.60
C ILE A 56 -0.71 15.31 8.44
N VAL A 57 -1.04 15.81 7.24
CA VAL A 57 -1.27 17.25 7.01
C VAL A 57 -2.38 17.75 7.93
N GLY A 58 -3.47 17.01 8.03
CA GLY A 58 -4.57 17.33 8.95
C GLY A 58 -4.11 17.49 10.39
N PHE A 59 -3.38 16.53 10.91
CA PHE A 59 -2.88 16.57 12.29
C PHE A 59 -1.84 17.68 12.52
N LYS A 60 -0.96 17.94 11.55
CA LYS A 60 0.13 18.91 11.73
C LYS A 60 -0.22 20.36 11.41
N PHE A 61 -1.15 20.59 10.49
CA PHE A 61 -1.39 21.93 9.91
C PHE A 61 -2.87 22.34 9.92
N CYS A 62 -3.79 21.49 10.38
CA CYS A 62 -5.23 21.79 10.38
C CYS A 62 -5.86 21.70 11.78
N ASP A 63 -5.05 21.67 12.83
CA ASP A 63 -5.48 21.66 14.24
C ASP A 63 -6.35 20.46 14.64
N PHE A 64 -6.24 19.33 13.91
CA PHE A 64 -6.88 18.09 14.35
C PHE A 64 -6.03 17.40 15.40
N SER A 65 -6.68 16.89 16.46
CA SER A 65 -6.02 16.05 17.46
C SER A 65 -5.57 14.72 16.85
N GLU A 66 -4.44 14.19 17.29
CA GLU A 66 -4.00 12.84 16.92
C GLU A 66 -4.85 11.74 17.59
N ASP A 67 -5.63 12.08 18.61
CA ASP A 67 -6.58 11.20 19.24
C ASP A 67 -8.01 11.58 18.86
N PRO A 68 -8.87 10.58 18.56
CA PRO A 68 -10.27 10.81 18.21
C PRO A 68 -11.05 11.34 19.40
N PRO A 69 -12.19 12.02 19.15
CA PRO A 69 -13.16 12.34 20.18
C PRO A 69 -13.63 11.06 20.90
N GLU A 70 -14.11 11.25 22.14
CA GLU A 70 -14.69 10.17 22.94
C GLU A 70 -15.79 9.43 22.15
N ASN A 71 -15.77 8.10 22.18
CA ASN A 71 -16.70 7.21 21.47
C ASN A 71 -16.62 7.21 19.91
N GLN A 72 -15.59 7.81 19.31
CA GLN A 72 -15.34 7.68 17.87
C GLN A 72 -14.19 6.73 17.61
N LYS A 73 -14.39 5.76 16.68
CA LYS A 73 -13.31 4.88 16.23
C LYS A 73 -12.27 5.66 15.43
N PHE A 74 -11.00 5.26 15.57
CA PHE A 74 -9.90 5.98 14.94
C PHE A 74 -9.97 5.96 13.41
N ASP A 75 -10.39 4.86 12.80
CA ASP A 75 -10.55 4.73 11.34
C ASP A 75 -11.65 5.66 10.79
N HIS A 76 -12.77 5.78 11.50
CA HIS A 76 -13.83 6.75 11.19
C HIS A 76 -13.35 8.19 11.36
N TYR A 77 -12.64 8.48 12.44
CA TYR A 77 -12.11 9.82 12.68
C TYR A 77 -11.13 10.24 11.58
N CYS A 78 -10.17 9.38 11.24
CA CYS A 78 -9.21 9.66 10.17
C CYS A 78 -9.88 9.87 8.82
N GLY A 79 -10.85 9.01 8.45
CA GLY A 79 -11.50 9.05 7.15
C GLY A 79 -12.55 10.15 7.03
N ASP A 80 -13.53 10.13 7.94
CA ASP A 80 -14.74 10.95 7.80
C ASP A 80 -14.53 12.40 8.28
N THR A 81 -13.51 12.63 9.12
CA THR A 81 -13.24 13.96 9.68
C THR A 81 -11.94 14.54 9.18
N VAL A 82 -10.81 13.90 9.51
CA VAL A 82 -9.48 14.48 9.24
C VAL A 82 -9.22 14.54 7.74
N TYR A 83 -9.34 13.41 7.04
CA TYR A 83 -9.07 13.32 5.61
C TYR A 83 -9.99 14.25 4.80
N VAL A 84 -11.32 14.16 5.01
CA VAL A 84 -12.30 14.94 4.25
C VAL A 84 -12.06 16.43 4.44
N LYS A 85 -11.99 16.90 5.70
CA LYS A 85 -11.82 18.33 5.98
C LYS A 85 -10.44 18.86 5.57
N THR A 86 -9.39 18.04 5.57
CA THR A 86 -8.08 18.44 5.08
C THR A 86 -8.09 18.61 3.57
N THR A 87 -8.69 17.66 2.84
CA THR A 87 -8.76 17.74 1.37
C THR A 87 -9.65 18.88 0.88
N GLU A 88 -10.74 19.19 1.58
CA GLU A 88 -11.57 20.37 1.30
C GLU A 88 -10.77 21.68 1.43
N LYS A 89 -9.86 21.80 2.40
CA LYS A 89 -9.01 22.98 2.57
C LYS A 89 -8.04 23.21 1.41
N TYR A 90 -7.63 22.18 0.68
CA TYR A 90 -6.75 22.35 -0.49
C TYR A 90 -7.40 23.14 -1.64
N GLU A 91 -8.72 23.21 -1.70
CA GLU A 91 -9.42 24.01 -2.70
C GLU A 91 -9.13 25.51 -2.53
N THR A 92 -8.95 25.96 -1.28
CA THR A 92 -8.75 27.36 -0.91
C THR A 92 -7.32 27.70 -0.49
N ASP A 93 -6.54 26.71 -0.04
CA ASP A 93 -5.16 26.89 0.45
C ASP A 93 -4.17 26.04 -0.35
N LYS A 94 -3.57 26.65 -1.36
CA LYS A 94 -2.57 26.01 -2.22
C LYS A 94 -1.22 25.77 -1.53
N GLN A 95 -0.92 26.53 -0.47
CA GLN A 95 0.28 26.26 0.34
C GLN A 95 0.11 25.00 1.16
N LEU A 96 -1.07 24.76 1.68
CA LEU A 96 -1.40 23.52 2.39
C LEU A 96 -1.31 22.30 1.45
N GLU A 97 -1.77 22.43 0.20
CA GLU A 97 -1.62 21.38 -0.81
C GLU A 97 -0.15 21.07 -1.12
N GLN A 98 0.73 22.07 -1.11
CA GLN A 98 2.18 21.85 -1.26
C GLN A 98 2.76 21.04 -0.09
N LYS A 99 2.29 21.26 1.14
CA LYS A 99 2.68 20.47 2.32
C LYS A 99 2.40 18.97 2.14
N ARG A 100 1.33 18.60 1.46
CA ARG A 100 1.02 17.23 1.10
C ARG A 100 2.18 16.54 0.38
N HIS A 101 2.76 17.20 -0.61
CA HIS A 101 3.88 16.63 -1.37
C HIS A 101 5.18 16.58 -0.57
N GLU A 102 5.41 17.55 0.32
CA GLU A 102 6.55 17.53 1.24
C GLU A 102 6.43 16.37 2.24
N ILE A 103 5.24 16.17 2.81
CA ILE A 103 4.94 15.06 3.73
C ILE A 103 5.10 13.71 3.01
N LEU A 104 4.58 13.58 1.78
CA LEU A 104 4.71 12.35 1.00
C LEU A 104 6.19 11.94 0.81
N LYS A 105 7.05 12.89 0.46
CA LYS A 105 8.49 12.63 0.33
C LYS A 105 9.12 12.18 1.66
N GLN A 106 8.66 12.74 2.78
CA GLN A 106 9.16 12.36 4.10
C GLN A 106 8.64 10.99 4.55
N ILE A 107 7.45 10.55 4.08
CA ILE A 107 6.95 9.19 4.34
C ILE A 107 7.86 8.15 3.67
N GLU A 108 8.40 8.45 2.49
CA GLU A 108 9.31 7.55 1.77
C GLU A 108 10.71 7.47 2.41
N ASP A 109 11.08 8.46 3.21
CA ASP A 109 12.36 8.47 3.97
C ASP A 109 12.20 7.71 5.30
N THR A 110 12.75 6.50 5.36
CA THR A 110 12.67 5.60 6.52
C THR A 110 13.23 6.17 7.82
N THR A 111 14.09 7.18 7.74
CA THR A 111 14.73 7.81 8.91
C THR A 111 13.91 8.97 9.47
N SER A 112 12.92 9.43 8.72
CA SER A 112 12.08 10.57 9.04
C SER A 112 11.11 10.28 10.20
N GLU A 113 10.91 11.26 11.08
CA GLU A 113 9.85 11.21 12.11
C GLU A 113 8.44 11.16 11.49
N ILE A 114 8.27 11.71 10.29
CA ILE A 114 7.02 11.64 9.52
C ILE A 114 6.75 10.20 9.08
N ALA A 115 7.76 9.46 8.63
CA ALA A 115 7.59 8.04 8.29
C ALA A 115 7.18 7.21 9.51
N LYS A 116 7.74 7.48 10.68
CA LYS A 116 7.32 6.84 11.94
C LYS A 116 5.87 7.19 12.30
N MET A 117 5.49 8.45 12.17
CA MET A 117 4.13 8.92 12.40
C MET A 117 3.14 8.24 11.43
N ALA A 118 3.48 8.15 10.13
CA ALA A 118 2.70 7.42 9.13
C ALA A 118 2.47 5.97 9.54
N GLN A 119 3.50 5.27 9.97
CA GLN A 119 3.39 3.88 10.46
C GLN A 119 2.47 3.74 11.68
N ILE A 120 2.53 4.66 12.63
CA ILE A 120 1.67 4.65 13.81
C ILE A 120 0.20 4.85 13.40
N ILE A 121 -0.07 5.86 12.56
CA ILE A 121 -1.42 6.18 12.10
C ILE A 121 -2.01 5.01 11.31
N THR A 122 -1.28 4.52 10.32
CA THR A 122 -1.74 3.43 9.45
C THR A 122 -2.00 2.15 10.22
N ARG A 123 -1.16 1.81 11.20
CA ARG A 123 -1.39 0.65 12.07
C ARG A 123 -2.61 0.81 12.98
N ARG A 124 -2.85 2.02 13.51
CA ARG A 124 -4.06 2.30 14.30
C ARG A 124 -5.32 2.14 13.46
N VAL A 125 -5.36 2.72 12.25
CA VAL A 125 -6.49 2.56 11.32
C VAL A 125 -6.68 1.10 10.92
N LEU A 126 -5.61 0.43 10.51
CA LEU A 126 -5.63 -0.98 10.12
C LEU A 126 -6.15 -1.87 11.26
N SER A 127 -5.79 -1.58 12.51
CA SER A 127 -6.29 -2.32 13.66
C SER A 127 -7.81 -2.26 13.76
N GLU A 128 -8.43 -1.10 13.55
CA GLU A 128 -9.89 -0.97 13.55
C GLU A 128 -10.54 -1.67 12.35
N GLN A 129 -9.94 -1.55 11.16
CA GLN A 129 -10.39 -2.30 9.98
C GLN A 129 -10.34 -3.82 10.21
N LEU A 130 -9.24 -4.33 10.79
CA LEU A 130 -9.08 -5.75 11.08
C LEU A 130 -10.09 -6.24 12.14
N LYS A 131 -10.39 -5.46 13.18
CA LYS A 131 -11.45 -5.81 14.14
C LYS A 131 -12.80 -6.00 13.42
N THR A 132 -13.13 -5.12 12.47
CA THR A 132 -14.34 -5.25 11.65
C THR A 132 -14.32 -6.53 10.82
N ILE A 133 -13.18 -6.86 10.19
CA ILE A 133 -12.98 -8.05 9.35
C ILE A 133 -13.05 -9.32 10.21
N TRP A 134 -12.43 -9.33 11.38
CA TRP A 134 -12.48 -10.48 12.30
C TRP A 134 -13.89 -10.77 12.83
N ASN A 135 -14.70 -9.73 13.04
CA ASN A 135 -16.13 -9.90 13.39
C ASN A 135 -16.93 -10.61 12.29
N LEU A 136 -16.43 -10.58 11.03
CA LEU A 136 -16.99 -11.36 9.92
C LEU A 136 -16.40 -12.77 9.81
N GLY A 137 -15.49 -13.14 10.70
CA GLY A 137 -14.81 -14.45 10.69
C GLY A 137 -13.78 -14.61 9.59
N VAL A 138 -13.22 -13.50 9.09
CA VAL A 138 -12.21 -13.48 8.03
C VAL A 138 -10.83 -13.17 8.60
N PHE A 139 -9.82 -13.92 8.16
CA PHE A 139 -8.44 -13.83 8.65
C PHE A 139 -7.45 -13.93 7.49
N TYR A 140 -6.28 -13.32 7.65
CA TYR A 140 -5.18 -13.36 6.69
C TYR A 140 -4.00 -14.16 7.24
N ASP A 141 -3.29 -14.85 6.34
CA ASP A 141 -2.03 -15.49 6.68
C ASP A 141 -0.88 -14.48 6.71
N CYS A 142 -0.99 -13.37 5.95
CA CYS A 142 0.01 -12.30 5.92
C CYS A 142 -0.60 -10.95 5.56
N LEU A 143 -0.11 -9.91 6.21
CA LEU A 143 -0.31 -8.50 5.84
C LEU A 143 0.97 -7.98 5.19
N ASN A 144 0.88 -7.54 3.94
CA ASN A 144 2.01 -7.04 3.18
C ASN A 144 1.92 -5.52 3.06
N PHE A 145 2.84 -4.81 3.71
CA PHE A 145 2.87 -3.35 3.69
C PHE A 145 3.66 -2.83 2.49
N GLU A 146 3.12 -1.83 1.78
CA GLU A 146 3.81 -1.20 0.66
C GLU A 146 5.14 -0.59 1.09
N SER A 147 5.19 0.07 2.24
CA SER A 147 6.42 0.63 2.81
C SER A 147 7.54 -0.42 2.92
N GLN A 148 7.22 -1.65 3.27
CA GLN A 148 8.20 -2.74 3.37
C GLN A 148 8.75 -3.14 2.00
N ILE A 149 7.92 -3.12 0.96
CA ILE A 149 8.33 -3.40 -0.43
C ILE A 149 9.32 -2.33 -0.90
N ILE A 150 8.99 -1.07 -0.66
CA ILE A 150 9.85 0.06 -1.00
C ILE A 150 11.20 -0.03 -0.26
N HIS A 151 11.16 -0.32 1.03
CA HIS A 151 12.36 -0.36 1.88
C HIS A 151 13.27 -1.57 1.61
N SER A 152 12.74 -2.64 1.00
CA SER A 152 13.53 -3.84 0.68
C SER A 152 14.54 -3.63 -0.44
N LYS A 153 14.45 -2.51 -1.19
CA LYS A 153 15.22 -2.24 -2.41
C LYS A 153 15.12 -3.36 -3.45
N LEU A 154 14.03 -4.10 -3.39
CA LEU A 154 13.80 -5.22 -4.29
C LEU A 154 13.56 -4.72 -5.72
N TRP A 155 13.01 -3.50 -5.85
CA TRP A 155 12.79 -2.86 -7.13
C TRP A 155 14.10 -2.68 -7.91
N GLU A 156 15.14 -2.17 -7.28
CA GLU A 156 16.43 -1.94 -7.94
C GLU A 156 17.01 -3.24 -8.53
N LYS A 157 16.96 -4.34 -7.75
CA LYS A 157 17.43 -5.65 -8.21
C LYS A 157 16.63 -6.17 -9.40
N ILE A 158 15.30 -6.03 -9.35
CA ILE A 158 14.41 -6.46 -10.42
C ILE A 158 14.60 -5.59 -11.66
N PHE A 159 14.71 -4.29 -11.49
CA PHE A 159 14.88 -3.38 -12.60
C PHE A 159 16.18 -3.65 -13.36
N GLU A 160 17.29 -3.91 -12.67
CA GLU A 160 18.53 -4.34 -13.32
C GLU A 160 18.35 -5.67 -14.08
N LYS A 161 17.62 -6.62 -13.50
CA LYS A 161 17.29 -7.87 -14.18
C LYS A 161 16.44 -7.64 -15.43
N LEU A 162 15.39 -6.83 -15.35
CA LEU A 162 14.54 -6.49 -16.50
C LEU A 162 15.33 -5.83 -17.64
N LYS A 163 16.31 -4.98 -17.30
CA LYS A 163 17.22 -4.38 -18.28
C LYS A 163 18.11 -5.44 -18.92
N SER A 164 18.73 -6.31 -18.12
CA SER A 164 19.62 -7.37 -18.62
C SER A 164 18.91 -8.38 -19.51
N ASP A 165 17.65 -8.64 -19.23
CA ASP A 165 16.81 -9.58 -19.97
C ASP A 165 16.10 -8.91 -21.17
N ASN A 166 16.39 -7.63 -21.46
CA ASN A 166 15.76 -6.81 -22.51
C ASN A 166 14.21 -6.76 -22.44
N GLN A 167 13.66 -6.85 -21.22
CA GLN A 167 12.23 -6.77 -20.98
C GLN A 167 11.73 -5.32 -20.88
N VAL A 168 12.64 -4.37 -20.73
CA VAL A 168 12.38 -2.93 -20.69
C VAL A 168 13.29 -2.19 -21.63
N ARG A 169 12.85 -1.07 -22.17
CA ARG A 169 13.66 -0.18 -23.01
C ARG A 169 13.54 1.26 -22.53
N LEU A 170 14.60 2.03 -22.77
CA LEU A 170 14.56 3.48 -22.63
C LEU A 170 13.95 4.07 -23.90
N GLU A 171 12.95 4.93 -23.76
CA GLU A 171 12.34 5.61 -24.90
C GLU A 171 13.14 6.87 -25.26
N ASP A 172 13.65 6.92 -26.51
CA ASP A 172 14.54 7.97 -26.95
C ASP A 172 13.77 9.18 -27.56
N SER A 173 12.48 9.00 -27.92
CA SER A 173 11.70 10.01 -28.63
C SER A 173 10.20 9.93 -28.31
N GLY A 174 9.43 10.93 -28.77
CA GLY A 174 7.98 10.99 -28.56
C GLY A 174 7.59 11.46 -27.17
N ASP A 175 6.31 11.26 -26.82
CA ASP A 175 5.72 11.74 -25.55
C ASP A 175 6.32 11.10 -24.30
N ASN A 176 6.91 9.92 -24.44
CA ASN A 176 7.54 9.17 -23.36
C ASN A 176 9.08 9.23 -23.37
N ALA A 177 9.66 10.20 -24.10
CA ALA A 177 11.12 10.35 -24.18
C ALA A 177 11.75 10.42 -22.77
N GLY A 178 12.82 9.64 -22.57
CA GLY A 178 13.52 9.52 -21.30
C GLY A 178 12.85 8.60 -20.26
N CYS A 179 11.71 8.00 -20.59
CA CYS A 179 11.06 7.02 -19.72
C CYS A 179 11.55 5.58 -20.00
N TRP A 180 11.62 4.77 -18.96
CA TRP A 180 11.74 3.34 -19.12
C TRP A 180 10.37 2.69 -19.24
N ILE A 181 10.15 1.91 -20.28
CA ILE A 181 8.87 1.31 -20.62
C ILE A 181 8.96 -0.21 -20.74
N ILE A 182 7.85 -0.90 -20.47
CA ILE A 182 7.61 -2.28 -20.91
C ILE A 182 6.84 -2.22 -22.21
N PRO A 183 7.38 -2.76 -23.33
CA PRO A 183 6.62 -2.88 -24.56
C PRO A 183 5.40 -3.80 -24.36
N ALA A 184 4.23 -3.38 -24.83
CA ALA A 184 3.02 -4.18 -24.78
C ALA A 184 2.52 -4.49 -26.21
N GLU A 185 2.38 -5.77 -26.56
CA GLU A 185 1.84 -6.17 -27.86
C GLU A 185 0.33 -5.85 -27.90
N GLY A 186 -0.07 -4.95 -28.82
CA GLY A 186 -1.49 -4.63 -29.04
C GLY A 186 -2.13 -3.68 -28.03
N GLU A 187 -1.36 -3.14 -27.10
CA GLU A 187 -1.76 -2.12 -26.13
C GLU A 187 -0.72 -0.98 -26.08
N ASP A 188 -1.05 0.09 -25.36
CA ASP A 188 -0.09 1.16 -25.07
C ASP A 188 1.03 0.66 -24.15
N ASP A 189 2.26 1.02 -24.47
CA ASP A 189 3.44 0.72 -23.68
C ASP A 189 3.26 1.21 -22.23
N LYS A 190 3.74 0.43 -21.26
CA LYS A 190 3.58 0.76 -19.84
C LYS A 190 4.84 1.44 -19.30
N ILE A 191 4.68 2.67 -18.81
CA ILE A 191 5.79 3.42 -18.21
C ILE A 191 6.10 2.82 -16.83
N LEU A 192 7.34 2.36 -16.64
CA LEU A 192 7.87 1.89 -15.35
C LEU A 192 8.55 3.00 -14.58
N VAL A 193 9.46 3.73 -15.24
CA VAL A 193 10.20 4.83 -14.64
C VAL A 193 10.04 6.06 -15.52
N ARG A 194 9.63 7.16 -14.95
CA ARG A 194 9.47 8.44 -15.65
C ARG A 194 10.83 9.04 -16.00
N SER A 195 10.86 9.98 -16.92
CA SER A 195 12.08 10.70 -17.33
C SER A 195 12.80 11.42 -16.18
N ASN A 196 12.10 11.76 -15.10
CA ASN A 196 12.69 12.31 -13.87
C ASN A 196 13.22 11.25 -12.89
N GLY A 197 13.26 9.97 -13.27
CA GLY A 197 13.75 8.87 -12.45
C GLY A 197 12.73 8.31 -11.45
N VAL A 198 11.50 8.82 -11.42
CA VAL A 198 10.47 8.34 -10.47
C VAL A 198 9.79 7.08 -10.99
N ALA A 199 9.84 6.02 -10.19
CA ALA A 199 9.15 4.76 -10.47
C ALA A 199 7.62 4.94 -10.35
N THR A 200 6.88 4.35 -11.32
CA THR A 200 5.40 4.34 -11.29
C THR A 200 4.86 3.27 -10.35
N TYR A 201 3.55 3.26 -10.15
CA TYR A 201 2.89 2.19 -9.37
C TYR A 201 3.13 0.79 -9.98
N ILE A 202 3.18 0.68 -11.31
CA ILE A 202 3.47 -0.60 -11.99
C ILE A 202 4.85 -1.13 -11.58
N ALA A 203 5.84 -0.24 -11.48
CA ALA A 203 7.18 -0.59 -11.03
C ALA A 203 7.20 -1.11 -9.58
N LYS A 204 6.30 -0.61 -8.73
CA LYS A 204 6.16 -1.09 -7.34
C LYS A 204 5.47 -2.46 -7.25
N ASP A 205 4.54 -2.74 -8.17
CA ASP A 205 3.79 -4.01 -8.19
C ASP A 205 4.62 -5.20 -8.67
N ILE A 206 5.59 -4.99 -9.57
CA ILE A 206 6.43 -6.06 -10.13
C ILE A 206 7.22 -6.81 -9.04
N PRO A 207 7.98 -6.15 -8.14
CA PRO A 207 8.69 -6.83 -7.04
C PRO A 207 7.76 -7.65 -6.17
N TYR A 208 6.61 -7.10 -5.85
CA TYR A 208 5.63 -7.76 -5.01
C TYR A 208 5.03 -8.99 -5.70
N ALA A 209 4.70 -8.89 -6.99
CA ALA A 209 4.22 -10.01 -7.79
C ALA A 209 5.29 -11.12 -7.89
N ALA A 210 6.52 -10.75 -8.17
CA ALA A 210 7.64 -11.69 -8.28
C ALA A 210 7.86 -12.45 -6.95
N TRP A 211 7.78 -11.76 -5.82
CA TRP A 211 7.85 -12.38 -4.50
C TRP A 211 6.66 -13.34 -4.25
N LYS A 212 5.42 -12.91 -4.55
CA LYS A 212 4.22 -13.76 -4.39
C LYS A 212 4.31 -15.05 -5.19
N LEU A 213 4.91 -14.99 -6.38
CA LEU A 213 5.07 -16.12 -7.27
C LEU A 213 6.29 -17.00 -6.93
N GLY A 214 7.09 -16.60 -5.94
CA GLY A 214 8.31 -17.32 -5.55
C GLY A 214 9.44 -17.22 -6.57
N LEU A 215 9.41 -16.19 -7.41
CA LEU A 215 10.47 -15.93 -8.41
C LEU A 215 11.68 -15.23 -7.80
N ILE A 216 11.54 -14.71 -6.60
CA ILE A 216 12.57 -14.04 -5.84
C ILE A 216 12.50 -14.51 -4.39
N GLU A 217 13.65 -14.90 -3.86
CA GLU A 217 13.82 -15.11 -2.43
C GLU A 217 14.34 -13.82 -1.80
N ASP A 218 13.54 -13.22 -0.92
CA ASP A 218 13.98 -12.12 -0.08
C ASP A 218 13.88 -12.52 1.39
N PRO A 219 15.00 -12.60 2.13
CA PRO A 219 15.02 -12.99 3.54
C PRO A 219 14.18 -12.07 4.42
N PHE A 220 14.04 -10.79 4.04
CA PHE A 220 13.25 -9.81 4.78
C PHE A 220 11.75 -10.14 4.73
N TYR A 221 11.20 -10.45 3.54
CA TYR A 221 9.82 -10.88 3.40
C TYR A 221 9.54 -12.22 4.08
N TYR A 222 10.45 -13.16 3.95
CA TYR A 222 10.32 -14.45 4.62
C TYR A 222 10.26 -14.29 6.14
N LYS A 223 11.08 -13.41 6.70
CA LYS A 223 11.10 -13.12 8.14
C LYS A 223 9.79 -12.49 8.61
N ILE A 224 9.25 -11.50 7.87
CA ILE A 224 7.97 -10.86 8.18
C ILE A 224 6.84 -11.88 8.11
N TYR A 225 6.78 -12.66 7.05
CA TYR A 225 5.78 -13.69 6.87
C TYR A 225 5.78 -14.71 8.02
N SER A 226 6.95 -15.22 8.40
CA SER A 226 7.06 -16.18 9.51
C SER A 226 6.68 -15.55 10.85
N THR A 227 7.00 -14.29 11.08
CA THR A 227 6.68 -13.57 12.31
C THR A 227 5.18 -13.30 12.41
N GLN A 228 4.53 -12.86 11.34
CA GLN A 228 3.09 -12.59 11.33
C GLN A 228 2.25 -13.87 11.47
N ARG A 229 2.71 -15.00 10.91
CA ARG A 229 2.04 -16.30 11.06
C ARG A 229 2.02 -16.79 12.51
N ASN A 230 3.06 -16.47 13.28
CA ASN A 230 3.21 -16.95 14.65
C ASN A 230 2.59 -15.99 15.68
N SER A 231 2.41 -14.72 15.32
CA SER A 231 1.84 -13.72 16.20
C SER A 231 0.58 -13.18 15.59
N GLN A 232 -0.56 -13.58 15.63
CA GLN A 232 -1.80 -12.90 15.13
C GLN A 232 -2.02 -11.50 15.76
N THR A 233 -0.98 -10.88 16.23
CA THR A 233 -0.92 -9.58 16.87
C THR A 233 -0.16 -8.61 15.97
N LEU A 234 -0.83 -7.52 15.60
CA LEU A 234 -0.19 -6.32 15.07
C LEU A 234 0.60 -5.67 16.21
N TYR A 235 1.92 -5.75 16.16
CA TYR A 235 2.79 -4.94 16.99
C TYR A 235 3.25 -3.69 16.24
#